data_61c99c16a24e6cf9277d28ac070f915d
#
_entry.id   61c99c16a24e6cf9277d28ac070f915d
#
_cell.length_a   1.000
_cell.length_b   1.000
_cell.length_c   1.000
_cell.angle_alpha   90.00
_cell.angle_beta   90.00
_cell.angle_gamma   90.00
#
_symmetry.space_group_name_H-M   'P 1'
#
loop_
_entity.id
_entity.type
_entity.pdbx_description
1 polymer ?
#
loop_
_entity_poly.entity_id
_entity_poly.type
_entity_poly.pdbx_seq_one_letter_code
_entity_poly.pdbx_strand_id
1 'polypeptide(L)'
;DNRLPVDIGNTTINISGNVNISSPNTVTVNSTPSDPVHVHLSEVGNSGILTVDYLPVGGNVYVNNFPTSFAVTQNTSPWVVSGNITTTPASGLTDAFGRQRTSAPYTLFDGFNRYQDNGQFNYANSVGGTHGFSSNTSSVDYTVTTANGAYVYAESKRVFAYQPGKSLQVLQTFVMNPSQTNLRQRIGYFSANNGYYLERSDDVYFVERTSVTGVVTETKKKKSTDWNIDKLDGTGPSGINGLNLDDPQILFMDIEWLGAGSVRMGFVINGQFIYCHRFDHANIDSAPKGAYMQTACLPLRSEIENTGTTSASSTFKRICSTIISEGGYELNGRPKTIAINPVGANTFECTTQGIYYPVLSIRLNPAYLDGIAIPKQIDVMP
;
A
#
# COMPACT_ATOMS: atom_id res chain seq x y z
N ASP A 1 13.83 76.91 -8.68
CA ASP A 1 12.86 75.92 -9.10
C ASP A 1 11.65 76.60 -9.73
N ASN A 2 11.72 76.86 -11.03
CA ASN A 2 10.63 77.47 -11.80
C ASN A 2 9.76 76.37 -12.40
N ARG A 3 8.92 75.80 -11.62
CA ARG A 3 7.87 74.90 -12.13
C ARG A 3 6.56 75.67 -12.18
N LEU A 4 6.14 75.96 -13.41
CA LEU A 4 4.81 76.51 -13.63
C LEU A 4 3.76 75.39 -13.42
N PRO A 5 2.75 75.58 -12.62
CA PRO A 5 1.61 74.70 -12.58
C PRO A 5 0.86 74.85 -13.91
N VAL A 6 0.82 73.82 -14.71
CA VAL A 6 -0.03 73.77 -15.91
C VAL A 6 -1.35 73.15 -15.51
N ASP A 7 -2.35 73.98 -15.34
CA ASP A 7 -3.75 73.56 -15.22
C ASP A 7 -4.29 73.43 -16.65
N ILE A 8 -4.48 72.21 -17.08
CA ILE A 8 -5.05 71.89 -18.41
C ILE A 8 -6.51 71.46 -18.17
N GLY A 9 -7.36 72.43 -17.87
CA GLY A 9 -8.78 72.12 -17.74
C GLY A 9 -9.26 71.29 -18.96
N ASN A 10 -10.13 70.36 -18.78
CA ASN A 10 -10.89 69.49 -19.66
C ASN A 10 -10.41 69.26 -21.15
N THR A 11 -9.12 69.27 -21.41
CA THR A 11 -8.52 69.07 -22.72
C THR A 11 -7.74 67.78 -22.81
N THR A 12 -8.01 66.94 -23.78
CA THR A 12 -7.23 65.73 -24.06
C THR A 12 -5.83 66.08 -24.50
N ILE A 13 -4.80 65.71 -23.77
CA ILE A 13 -3.41 65.81 -24.18
C ILE A 13 -2.95 64.48 -24.73
N ASN A 14 -2.64 64.47 -26.01
CA ASN A 14 -2.01 63.32 -26.64
C ASN A 14 -0.50 63.45 -26.49
N ILE A 15 0.09 62.60 -25.67
CA ILE A 15 1.53 62.48 -25.50
C ILE A 15 2.02 61.32 -26.37
N SER A 16 2.77 61.65 -27.43
CA SER A 16 3.47 60.64 -28.20
C SER A 16 4.91 60.51 -27.70
N GLY A 17 5.27 59.40 -27.09
CA GLY A 17 6.59 59.14 -26.53
C GLY A 17 6.52 58.62 -25.08
N ASN A 18 7.69 58.29 -24.55
CA ASN A 18 7.78 57.77 -23.17
C ASN A 18 7.66 58.88 -22.16
N VAL A 19 6.78 58.75 -21.19
CA VAL A 19 6.72 59.61 -20.00
C VAL A 19 7.52 58.96 -18.89
N ASN A 20 8.68 59.50 -18.55
CA ASN A 20 9.44 59.06 -17.40
C ASN A 20 9.00 59.79 -16.13
N ILE A 21 8.46 59.02 -15.19
CA ILE A 21 8.10 59.54 -13.88
C ILE A 21 9.18 59.06 -12.90
N SER A 22 10.01 60.02 -12.44
CA SER A 22 11.04 59.68 -11.45
C SER A 22 10.46 59.71 -10.03
N SER A 23 10.88 58.73 -9.23
CA SER A 23 10.53 58.67 -7.79
C SER A 23 10.88 59.97 -7.08
N PRO A 24 10.03 60.54 -6.18
CA PRO A 24 8.88 59.94 -5.52
C PRO A 24 7.49 60.35 -6.09
N ASN A 25 7.39 60.62 -7.37
CA ASN A 25 6.16 61.15 -7.95
C ASN A 25 5.12 60.05 -8.20
N THR A 26 3.87 60.33 -7.85
CA THR A 26 2.76 59.46 -8.08
C THR A 26 1.86 60.01 -9.19
N VAL A 27 1.47 59.22 -10.16
CA VAL A 27 0.42 59.55 -11.11
C VAL A 27 -0.87 58.93 -10.65
N THR A 28 -1.85 59.78 -10.29
CA THR A 28 -3.18 59.33 -9.97
C THR A 28 -4.02 59.38 -11.23
N VAL A 29 -4.52 58.24 -11.67
CA VAL A 29 -5.45 58.12 -12.79
C VAL A 29 -6.83 57.87 -12.24
N ASN A 30 -7.74 58.82 -12.42
CA ASN A 30 -9.15 58.66 -11.98
C ASN A 30 -9.94 58.04 -13.14
N SER A 31 -10.50 56.85 -12.88
CA SER A 31 -11.41 56.20 -13.83
C SER A 31 -12.83 56.14 -13.25
N THR A 32 -13.86 56.21 -14.09
CA THR A 32 -15.24 55.98 -13.70
C THR A 32 -15.73 54.64 -14.30
N PRO A 33 -16.79 54.02 -13.76
CA PRO A 33 -17.31 52.78 -14.33
C PRO A 33 -17.78 52.88 -15.80
N SER A 34 -18.09 54.13 -16.26
CA SER A 34 -18.47 54.40 -17.61
C SER A 34 -17.28 54.76 -18.55
N ASP A 35 -16.10 54.98 -17.98
CA ASP A 35 -14.89 55.32 -18.76
C ASP A 35 -13.66 54.65 -18.08
N PRO A 36 -13.46 53.36 -18.33
CA PRO A 36 -12.34 52.65 -17.74
C PRO A 36 -11.02 53.03 -18.38
N VAL A 37 -9.98 53.22 -17.56
CA VAL A 37 -8.63 53.41 -18.02
C VAL A 37 -8.00 52.08 -18.40
N HIS A 38 -7.63 51.92 -19.65
CA HIS A 38 -6.89 50.76 -20.13
C HIS A 38 -5.36 51.00 -19.93
N VAL A 39 -4.78 50.22 -19.00
CA VAL A 39 -3.32 50.23 -18.83
C VAL A 39 -2.77 48.99 -19.53
N HIS A 40 -1.99 49.21 -20.59
CA HIS A 40 -1.28 48.15 -21.28
C HIS A 40 0.16 48.08 -20.76
N LEU A 41 0.50 47.06 -20.04
CA LEU A 41 1.87 46.78 -19.57
C LEU A 41 2.56 45.92 -20.63
N SER A 42 3.48 46.52 -21.41
CA SER A 42 4.24 45.82 -22.47
C SER A 42 5.46 45.07 -21.95
N GLU A 43 6.04 45.55 -20.86
CA GLU A 43 7.17 44.89 -20.18
C GLU A 43 7.05 45.05 -18.65
N VAL A 44 7.06 43.96 -17.93
CA VAL A 44 7.29 43.95 -16.49
C VAL A 44 8.75 43.60 -16.30
N GLY A 45 9.52 44.50 -15.66
CA GLY A 45 10.97 44.39 -15.54
C GLY A 45 11.49 43.00 -15.17
N ASN A 46 12.77 42.77 -15.17
CA ASN A 46 13.50 41.50 -15.16
C ASN A 46 13.13 40.48 -14.06
N SER A 47 12.23 40.83 -13.14
CA SER A 47 11.69 39.90 -12.08
C SER A 47 10.35 39.23 -12.43
N GLY A 48 9.69 39.66 -13.52
CA GLY A 48 8.45 39.00 -13.97
C GLY A 48 7.26 39.04 -12.99
N ILE A 49 7.35 39.84 -11.92
CA ILE A 49 6.33 39.92 -10.88
C ILE A 49 5.56 41.22 -11.01
N LEU A 50 4.26 41.13 -11.31
CA LEU A 50 3.30 42.22 -11.20
C LEU A 50 2.63 42.13 -9.84
N THR A 51 2.94 43.09 -8.95
CA THR A 51 2.26 43.21 -7.68
C THR A 51 1.09 44.18 -7.80
N VAL A 52 -0.13 43.71 -7.58
CA VAL A 52 -1.32 44.55 -7.51
C VAL A 52 -1.76 44.58 -6.05
N ASP A 53 -1.49 45.67 -5.35
CA ASP A 53 -1.78 45.79 -3.91
C ASP A 53 -3.27 45.97 -3.60
N TYR A 54 -4.05 46.49 -4.55
CA TYR A 54 -5.50 46.66 -4.37
C TYR A 54 -6.24 46.72 -5.70
N LEU A 55 -7.22 45.85 -5.89
CA LEU A 55 -8.23 45.95 -6.96
C LEU A 55 -9.55 46.39 -6.32
N PRO A 56 -10.12 47.54 -6.69
CA PRO A 56 -11.44 47.90 -6.21
C PRO A 56 -12.48 46.87 -6.62
N VAL A 57 -13.34 46.50 -5.69
CA VAL A 57 -14.40 45.50 -5.87
C VAL A 57 -15.32 45.92 -7.02
N GLY A 58 -15.39 45.15 -8.11
CA GLY A 58 -16.35 45.32 -9.21
C GLY A 58 -15.83 45.12 -10.63
N GLY A 59 -14.53 44.90 -10.82
CA GLY A 59 -13.96 44.68 -12.16
C GLY A 59 -13.55 43.22 -12.41
N ASN A 60 -13.76 42.73 -13.62
CA ASN A 60 -13.21 41.45 -14.07
C ASN A 60 -11.78 41.66 -14.55
N VAL A 61 -10.84 40.87 -14.03
CA VAL A 61 -9.47 40.80 -14.57
C VAL A 61 -9.45 39.66 -15.58
N TYR A 62 -9.21 40.00 -16.86
CA TYR A 62 -9.03 39.01 -17.91
C TYR A 62 -7.51 38.79 -18.11
N VAL A 63 -7.07 37.59 -17.83
CA VAL A 63 -5.67 37.17 -18.10
C VAL A 63 -5.67 36.26 -19.31
N ASN A 64 -5.20 36.76 -20.44
CA ASN A 64 -5.24 36.05 -21.72
C ASN A 64 -4.08 35.05 -21.90
N ASN A 65 -3.13 35.02 -21.01
CA ASN A 65 -1.95 34.18 -21.13
C ASN A 65 -1.62 33.46 -19.81
N PHE A 66 -2.55 32.62 -19.37
CA PHE A 66 -2.26 31.73 -18.26
C PHE A 66 -1.26 30.64 -18.70
N PRO A 67 -0.24 30.36 -17.93
CA PRO A 67 0.56 29.16 -18.16
C PRO A 67 -0.33 27.92 -18.07
N THR A 68 0.01 26.88 -18.81
CA THR A 68 -0.73 25.60 -18.83
C THR A 68 -0.81 24.93 -17.46
N SER A 69 0.01 25.36 -16.51
CA SER A 69 -0.07 25.02 -15.10
C SER A 69 0.43 26.18 -14.25
N PHE A 70 -0.26 26.53 -13.21
CA PHE A 70 0.23 27.46 -12.18
C PHE A 70 0.03 26.82 -10.81
N ALA A 71 1.02 27.01 -9.94
CA ALA A 71 0.93 26.58 -8.56
C ALA A 71 0.25 27.67 -7.73
N VAL A 72 -0.84 27.32 -7.06
CA VAL A 72 -1.49 28.20 -6.09
C VAL A 72 -1.02 27.76 -4.71
N THR A 73 -0.27 28.60 -4.04
CA THR A 73 0.18 28.34 -2.67
C THR A 73 -0.72 29.08 -1.70
N GLN A 74 -1.29 28.36 -0.76
CA GLN A 74 -2.09 28.94 0.31
C GLN A 74 -1.32 28.89 1.63
N ASN A 75 -1.28 30.03 2.32
CA ASN A 75 -0.60 30.15 3.61
C ASN A 75 -1.48 29.77 4.81
N THR A 76 -2.75 29.46 4.57
CA THR A 76 -3.71 29.11 5.63
C THR A 76 -4.51 27.86 5.24
N SER A 77 -4.74 26.98 6.21
CA SER A 77 -5.60 25.79 6.07
C SER A 77 -6.90 25.98 6.86
N PRO A 78 -8.07 25.52 6.40
CA PRO A 78 -8.31 24.73 5.17
C PRO A 78 -8.55 25.60 3.92
N TRP A 79 -8.35 25.01 2.75
CA TRP A 79 -8.79 25.61 1.48
C TRP A 79 -10.32 25.60 1.41
N VAL A 80 -10.90 26.78 1.39
CA VAL A 80 -12.35 26.90 1.17
C VAL A 80 -12.57 27.21 -0.31
N VAL A 81 -13.05 26.22 -1.05
CA VAL A 81 -13.47 26.39 -2.43
C VAL A 81 -14.99 26.49 -2.43
N SER A 82 -15.53 27.68 -2.69
CA SER A 82 -16.97 27.90 -2.88
C SER A 82 -17.28 27.95 -4.37
N GLY A 83 -18.15 27.05 -4.84
CA GLY A 83 -18.55 26.94 -6.25
C GLY A 83 -18.72 25.48 -6.69
N ASN A 84 -19.06 25.29 -7.95
CA ASN A 84 -19.12 23.95 -8.55
C ASN A 84 -17.69 23.49 -8.84
N ILE A 85 -17.24 22.45 -8.12
CA ILE A 85 -15.99 21.78 -8.41
C ILE A 85 -16.30 20.59 -9.32
N THR A 86 -15.83 20.64 -10.55
CA THR A 86 -15.87 19.49 -11.45
C THR A 86 -14.58 18.70 -11.25
N THR A 87 -14.67 17.56 -10.60
CA THR A 87 -13.56 16.60 -10.53
C THR A 87 -13.71 15.60 -11.66
N THR A 88 -12.70 15.48 -12.51
CA THR A 88 -12.64 14.41 -13.50
C THR A 88 -11.81 13.28 -12.89
N PRO A 89 -12.43 12.14 -12.51
CA PRO A 89 -11.67 10.99 -12.04
C PRO A 89 -10.68 10.54 -13.12
N ALA A 90 -9.50 10.08 -12.69
CA ALA A 90 -8.54 9.49 -13.63
C ALA A 90 -9.20 8.35 -14.42
N SER A 91 -8.89 8.23 -15.69
CA SER A 91 -9.40 7.16 -16.55
C SER A 91 -9.09 5.80 -15.89
N GLY A 92 -10.12 4.97 -15.74
CA GLY A 92 -10.02 3.69 -15.01
C GLY A 92 -10.71 3.70 -13.65
N LEU A 93 -10.99 4.86 -13.05
CA LEU A 93 -11.80 4.95 -11.83
C LEU A 93 -13.31 4.96 -12.11
N THR A 94 -13.71 5.03 -13.37
CA THR A 94 -15.11 5.00 -13.79
C THR A 94 -15.42 3.78 -14.63
N ASP A 95 -16.69 3.33 -14.60
CA ASP A 95 -17.20 2.30 -15.49
C ASP A 95 -17.53 2.90 -16.88
N ALA A 96 -18.04 2.06 -17.80
CA ALA A 96 -18.43 2.49 -19.15
C ALA A 96 -19.53 3.55 -19.19
N PHE A 97 -20.28 3.74 -18.12
CA PHE A 97 -21.33 4.74 -17.97
C PHE A 97 -20.83 6.00 -17.22
N GLY A 98 -19.53 6.11 -16.95
CA GLY A 98 -18.95 7.24 -16.22
C GLY A 98 -19.18 7.24 -14.71
N ARG A 99 -19.71 6.14 -14.14
CA ARG A 99 -19.93 6.00 -12.70
C ARG A 99 -18.64 5.59 -12.00
N GLN A 100 -18.38 6.15 -10.83
CA GLN A 100 -17.21 5.76 -10.03
C GLN A 100 -17.26 4.27 -9.69
N ARG A 101 -16.15 3.56 -9.95
CA ARG A 101 -15.98 2.16 -9.52
C ARG A 101 -15.73 2.14 -8.03
N THR A 102 -16.61 1.45 -7.31
CA THR A 102 -16.51 1.24 -5.87
C THR A 102 -16.52 -0.25 -5.57
N SER A 103 -15.84 -0.67 -4.52
CA SER A 103 -15.86 -2.05 -4.05
C SER A 103 -15.98 -2.09 -2.53
N ALA A 104 -16.58 -3.16 -2.01
CA ALA A 104 -16.66 -3.41 -0.58
C ALA A 104 -15.53 -4.37 -0.17
N PRO A 105 -14.61 -3.99 0.71
CA PRO A 105 -13.56 -4.88 1.18
C PRO A 105 -14.15 -6.04 2.00
N TYR A 106 -13.51 -7.21 1.93
CA TYR A 106 -13.87 -8.39 2.68
C TYR A 106 -12.65 -8.96 3.42
N THR A 107 -12.75 -9.07 4.74
CA THR A 107 -11.67 -9.63 5.56
C THR A 107 -11.62 -11.14 5.42
N LEU A 108 -10.55 -11.67 4.85
CA LEU A 108 -10.28 -13.09 4.72
C LEU A 108 -9.66 -13.68 5.99
N PHE A 109 -8.92 -12.87 6.71
CA PHE A 109 -8.19 -13.24 7.91
C PHE A 109 -7.99 -12.05 8.83
N ASP A 110 -8.23 -12.26 10.11
CA ASP A 110 -7.78 -11.39 11.19
C ASP A 110 -7.13 -12.26 12.29
N GLY A 111 -5.91 -11.96 12.62
CA GLY A 111 -5.16 -12.69 13.62
C GLY A 111 -4.50 -11.73 14.60
N PHE A 112 -4.96 -11.73 15.85
CA PHE A 112 -4.33 -11.01 16.94
C PHE A 112 -4.22 -11.93 18.18
N ASN A 113 -3.23 -11.63 19.01
CA ASN A 113 -3.00 -12.39 20.24
C ASN A 113 -3.48 -11.52 21.40
N ARG A 114 -4.45 -11.99 22.16
CA ARG A 114 -5.03 -11.22 23.27
C ARG A 114 -4.62 -11.76 24.64
N TYR A 115 -5.01 -12.99 24.92
CA TYR A 115 -4.73 -13.67 26.18
C TYR A 115 -3.82 -14.88 26.02
N GLN A 116 -3.65 -15.29 24.79
CA GLN A 116 -2.83 -16.43 24.35
C GLN A 116 -2.50 -16.29 22.88
N ASP A 117 -1.64 -17.15 22.37
CA ASP A 117 -1.50 -17.34 20.92
C ASP A 117 -2.88 -17.68 20.33
N ASN A 118 -3.23 -17.03 19.23
CA ASN A 118 -4.51 -17.19 18.54
C ASN A 118 -4.73 -18.59 17.96
N GLY A 119 -3.71 -19.44 17.96
CA GLY A 119 -3.77 -20.82 17.49
C GLY A 119 -3.95 -20.98 15.97
N GLN A 120 -3.84 -19.91 15.19
CA GLN A 120 -4.05 -19.95 13.73
C GLN A 120 -2.79 -20.19 12.93
N PHE A 121 -1.63 -20.37 13.59
CA PHE A 121 -0.36 -20.65 12.97
C PHE A 121 0.17 -22.02 13.39
N ASN A 122 0.88 -22.65 12.46
CA ASN A 122 1.74 -23.79 12.72
C ASN A 122 3.16 -23.27 12.95
N TYR A 123 3.83 -23.82 13.93
CA TYR A 123 5.20 -23.47 14.27
C TYR A 123 6.12 -24.64 13.98
N ALA A 124 7.32 -24.33 13.49
CA ALA A 124 8.42 -25.27 13.47
C ALA A 124 9.68 -24.58 13.97
N ASN A 125 10.45 -25.29 14.75
CA ASN A 125 11.71 -24.80 15.32
C ASN A 125 12.76 -25.91 15.36
N SER A 126 14.01 -25.52 15.21
CA SER A 126 15.17 -26.38 15.40
C SER A 126 15.57 -26.44 16.87
N VAL A 127 16.56 -27.29 17.18
CA VAL A 127 17.31 -27.20 18.44
C VAL A 127 17.93 -25.80 18.54
N GLY A 128 17.63 -25.10 19.64
CA GLY A 128 18.04 -23.71 19.84
C GLY A 128 17.05 -22.65 19.37
N GLY A 129 15.93 -23.06 18.76
CA GLY A 129 14.79 -22.20 18.47
C GLY A 129 13.63 -22.46 19.42
N THR A 130 12.96 -21.42 19.89
CA THR A 130 11.77 -21.50 20.75
C THR A 130 10.75 -20.44 20.35
N HIS A 131 9.48 -20.69 20.61
CA HIS A 131 8.44 -19.69 20.47
C HIS A 131 7.51 -19.69 21.69
N GLY A 132 6.90 -18.55 21.98
CA GLY A 132 5.97 -18.45 23.09
C GLY A 132 5.18 -17.14 23.08
N PHE A 133 3.99 -17.18 23.67
CA PHE A 133 3.15 -16.00 23.83
C PHE A 133 3.68 -15.10 24.95
N SER A 134 3.76 -13.80 24.64
CA SER A 134 4.10 -12.73 25.59
C SER A 134 2.86 -11.89 25.88
N SER A 135 2.32 -12.02 27.10
CA SER A 135 1.13 -11.28 27.52
C SER A 135 1.36 -9.78 27.61
N ASN A 136 2.58 -9.35 27.97
CA ASN A 136 2.93 -7.94 28.13
C ASN A 136 2.96 -7.17 26.80
N THR A 137 3.26 -7.87 25.70
CA THR A 137 3.38 -7.27 24.37
C THR A 137 2.31 -7.77 23.39
N SER A 138 1.43 -8.69 23.85
CA SER A 138 0.39 -9.34 23.01
C SER A 138 0.97 -9.93 21.72
N SER A 139 2.20 -10.46 21.80
CA SER A 139 2.95 -11.02 20.68
C SER A 139 3.21 -12.51 20.86
N VAL A 140 3.54 -13.18 19.77
CA VAL A 140 4.26 -14.45 19.84
C VAL A 140 5.71 -14.17 19.50
N ASP A 141 6.57 -14.44 20.45
CA ASP A 141 8.00 -14.20 20.39
C ASP A 141 8.71 -15.44 19.87
N TYR A 142 9.54 -15.30 18.85
CA TYR A 142 10.40 -16.35 18.29
C TYR A 142 11.82 -16.05 18.71
N THR A 143 12.38 -16.92 19.50
CA THR A 143 13.76 -16.74 20.04
C THR A 143 14.68 -17.81 19.48
N VAL A 144 15.83 -17.39 19.00
CA VAL A 144 16.93 -18.27 18.59
C VAL A 144 18.15 -18.02 19.47
N THR A 145 18.84 -19.10 19.82
CA THR A 145 20.15 -19.03 20.48
C THR A 145 21.23 -18.53 19.53
N THR A 146 22.48 -18.57 19.90
CA THR A 146 23.62 -18.20 19.02
C THR A 146 24.02 -19.31 18.05
N ALA A 147 23.45 -20.50 18.17
CA ALA A 147 23.85 -21.66 17.37
C ALA A 147 23.57 -21.51 15.89
N ASN A 148 24.51 -21.93 15.05
CA ASN A 148 24.28 -22.06 13.61
C ASN A 148 23.11 -23.00 13.32
N GLY A 149 22.21 -22.60 12.41
CA GLY A 149 21.02 -23.38 12.04
C GLY A 149 19.89 -23.35 13.08
N ALA A 150 20.00 -22.51 14.13
CA ALA A 150 18.85 -22.26 15.00
C ALA A 150 17.80 -21.46 14.24
N TYR A 151 16.55 -21.95 14.21
CA TYR A 151 15.45 -21.27 13.53
C TYR A 151 14.13 -21.44 14.26
N VAL A 152 13.24 -20.49 14.00
CA VAL A 152 11.80 -20.59 14.26
C VAL A 152 11.08 -20.01 13.06
N TYR A 153 10.09 -20.71 12.55
CA TYR A 153 9.13 -20.12 11.63
C TYR A 153 7.70 -20.43 12.02
N ALA A 154 6.80 -19.53 11.67
CA ALA A 154 5.37 -19.71 11.78
C ALA A 154 4.72 -19.52 10.43
N GLU A 155 3.78 -20.38 10.09
CA GLU A 155 2.99 -20.32 8.86
C GLU A 155 1.51 -20.44 9.22
N SER A 156 0.66 -19.61 8.62
CA SER A 156 -0.78 -19.71 8.88
C SER A 156 -1.32 -21.07 8.46
N LYS A 157 -2.20 -21.65 9.31
CA LYS A 157 -2.87 -22.93 9.02
C LYS A 157 -3.74 -22.88 7.77
N ARG A 158 -4.13 -21.68 7.37
CA ARG A 158 -4.95 -21.41 6.19
C ARG A 158 -4.09 -20.79 5.10
N VAL A 159 -4.32 -21.23 3.89
CA VAL A 159 -3.92 -20.57 2.66
C VAL A 159 -5.08 -19.66 2.23
N PHE A 160 -4.77 -18.47 1.73
CA PHE A 160 -5.79 -17.48 1.40
C PHE A 160 -6.03 -17.45 -0.10
N ALA A 161 -7.30 -17.63 -0.48
CA ALA A 161 -7.66 -17.67 -1.89
C ALA A 161 -7.61 -16.27 -2.52
N TYR A 162 -6.76 -16.13 -3.53
CA TYR A 162 -6.79 -14.99 -4.42
C TYR A 162 -7.91 -15.16 -5.47
N GLN A 163 -8.66 -14.11 -5.72
CA GLN A 163 -9.65 -14.06 -6.79
C GLN A 163 -9.21 -13.10 -7.89
N PRO A 164 -9.04 -13.57 -9.15
CA PRO A 164 -8.63 -12.71 -10.26
C PRO A 164 -9.53 -11.49 -10.43
N GLY A 165 -8.91 -10.34 -10.65
CA GLY A 165 -9.61 -9.05 -10.74
C GLY A 165 -9.90 -8.36 -9.41
N LYS A 166 -9.47 -8.95 -8.29
CA LYS A 166 -9.50 -8.36 -6.95
C LYS A 166 -8.08 -8.26 -6.42
N SER A 167 -7.78 -7.21 -5.63
CA SER A 167 -6.51 -7.10 -4.94
C SER A 167 -6.58 -7.70 -3.55
N LEU A 168 -5.45 -8.18 -3.05
CA LEU A 168 -5.28 -8.56 -1.66
C LEU A 168 -4.42 -7.51 -0.96
N GLN A 169 -4.94 -6.96 0.12
CA GLN A 169 -4.17 -6.16 1.06
C GLN A 169 -3.79 -7.02 2.25
N VAL A 170 -2.50 -7.10 2.52
CA VAL A 170 -1.93 -7.84 3.66
C VAL A 170 -1.29 -6.85 4.61
N LEU A 171 -1.65 -6.89 5.89
CA LEU A 171 -1.00 -6.11 6.94
C LEU A 171 -0.47 -7.04 8.03
N GLN A 172 0.75 -6.77 8.47
CA GLN A 172 1.40 -7.53 9.53
C GLN A 172 2.16 -6.60 10.47
N THR A 173 1.88 -6.73 11.78
CA THR A 173 2.58 -5.97 12.82
C THR A 173 3.64 -6.85 13.48
N PHE A 174 4.86 -6.34 13.56
CA PHE A 174 6.02 -7.08 14.03
C PHE A 174 7.08 -6.18 14.66
N VAL A 175 8.05 -6.80 15.33
CA VAL A 175 9.32 -6.19 15.75
C VAL A 175 10.43 -7.17 15.37
N MET A 176 11.48 -6.67 14.73
CA MET A 176 12.67 -7.46 14.41
C MET A 176 13.78 -7.21 15.42
N ASN A 177 14.58 -8.23 15.70
CA ASN A 177 15.82 -8.05 16.47
C ASN A 177 16.79 -7.14 15.70
N PRO A 178 17.62 -6.34 16.37
CA PRO A 178 18.71 -5.62 15.74
C PRO A 178 19.55 -6.51 14.81
N SER A 179 20.06 -5.92 13.74
CA SER A 179 20.84 -6.68 12.77
C SER A 179 22.10 -7.26 13.40
N GLN A 180 22.38 -8.53 13.10
CA GLN A 180 23.60 -9.24 13.48
C GLN A 180 24.13 -10.00 12.27
N THR A 181 25.43 -10.22 12.22
CA THR A 181 26.04 -11.13 11.26
C THR A 181 25.40 -12.51 11.38
N ASN A 182 25.02 -13.12 10.26
CA ASN A 182 24.37 -14.43 10.18
C ASN A 182 22.94 -14.51 10.76
N LEU A 183 22.32 -13.41 11.14
CA LEU A 183 20.91 -13.39 11.52
C LEU A 183 20.05 -13.00 10.31
N ARG A 184 19.01 -13.79 10.04
CA ARG A 184 18.03 -13.54 9.00
C ARG A 184 16.62 -13.54 9.57
N GLN A 185 15.82 -12.52 9.27
CA GLN A 185 14.46 -12.36 9.75
C GLN A 185 13.56 -12.03 8.57
N ARG A 186 12.40 -12.66 8.48
CA ARG A 186 11.47 -12.53 7.36
C ARG A 186 10.02 -12.45 7.85
N ILE A 187 9.20 -11.65 7.19
CA ILE A 187 7.76 -11.59 7.41
C ILE A 187 7.06 -11.20 6.12
N GLY A 188 5.96 -11.88 5.82
CA GLY A 188 5.20 -11.57 4.61
C GLY A 188 4.11 -12.57 4.27
N TYR A 189 3.74 -12.54 3.00
CA TYR A 189 2.75 -13.38 2.36
C TYR A 189 3.48 -14.33 1.40
N PHE A 190 3.94 -15.45 1.92
CA PHE A 190 4.80 -16.36 1.16
C PHE A 190 4.77 -17.79 1.71
N SER A 191 5.11 -18.72 0.84
CA SER A 191 5.35 -20.13 1.13
C SER A 191 6.83 -20.47 0.93
N ALA A 192 7.17 -21.74 0.99
CA ALA A 192 8.51 -22.22 0.64
C ALA A 192 8.90 -21.90 -0.80
N ASN A 193 7.93 -21.79 -1.72
CA ASN A 193 8.17 -21.72 -3.16
C ASN A 193 7.85 -20.36 -3.78
N ASN A 194 6.85 -19.64 -3.27
CA ASN A 194 6.35 -18.41 -3.90
C ASN A 194 5.98 -17.38 -2.85
N GLY A 195 6.02 -16.10 -3.20
CA GLY A 195 5.46 -15.01 -2.41
C GLY A 195 6.32 -13.79 -2.28
N TYR A 196 5.88 -12.89 -1.39
CA TYR A 196 6.50 -11.61 -1.11
C TYR A 196 6.74 -11.44 0.38
N TYR A 197 7.88 -10.90 0.74
CA TYR A 197 8.22 -10.66 2.15
C TYR A 197 9.24 -9.54 2.34
N LEU A 198 9.25 -9.00 3.53
CA LEU A 198 10.34 -8.19 4.06
C LEU A 198 11.39 -9.12 4.65
N GLU A 199 12.65 -8.91 4.29
CA GLU A 199 13.80 -9.58 4.89
C GLU A 199 14.72 -8.55 5.53
N ARG A 200 15.20 -8.86 6.74
CA ARG A 200 16.32 -8.20 7.39
C ARG A 200 17.42 -9.23 7.60
N SER A 201 18.57 -8.99 6.99
CA SER A 201 19.78 -9.79 7.13
C SER A 201 20.99 -8.86 7.28
N ASP A 202 21.87 -8.77 6.30
CA ASP A 202 22.94 -7.76 6.18
C ASP A 202 22.41 -6.35 5.88
N ASP A 203 21.22 -6.28 5.26
CA ASP A 203 20.46 -5.05 4.98
C ASP A 203 18.96 -5.36 5.05
N VAL A 204 18.13 -4.39 4.67
CA VAL A 204 16.67 -4.53 4.56
C VAL A 204 16.29 -4.71 3.10
N TYR A 205 15.53 -5.76 2.82
CA TYR A 205 15.09 -6.11 1.47
C TYR A 205 13.60 -6.33 1.40
N PHE A 206 12.97 -5.89 0.31
CA PHE A 206 11.77 -6.53 -0.17
C PHE A 206 12.14 -7.63 -1.15
N VAL A 207 11.53 -8.78 -1.00
CA VAL A 207 11.89 -9.98 -1.74
C VAL A 207 10.67 -10.55 -2.45
N GLU A 208 10.83 -10.83 -3.74
CA GLU A 208 9.94 -11.68 -4.51
C GLU A 208 10.56 -13.07 -4.61
N ARG A 209 9.79 -14.09 -4.24
CA ARG A 209 10.15 -15.49 -4.36
C ARG A 209 9.24 -16.17 -5.38
N THR A 210 9.81 -16.90 -6.31
CA THR A 210 9.06 -17.64 -7.33
C THR A 210 9.72 -18.96 -7.69
N SER A 211 8.89 -19.92 -8.12
CA SER A 211 9.35 -21.24 -8.58
C SER A 211 8.82 -21.58 -9.99
N VAL A 212 8.47 -20.56 -10.78
CA VAL A 212 7.91 -20.76 -12.15
C VAL A 212 8.86 -21.48 -13.10
N THR A 213 10.15 -21.46 -12.85
CA THR A 213 11.17 -22.21 -13.62
C THR A 213 11.35 -23.65 -13.14
N GLY A 214 10.61 -24.09 -12.12
CA GLY A 214 10.82 -25.36 -11.43
C GLY A 214 11.89 -25.31 -10.33
N VAL A 215 12.60 -24.18 -10.22
CA VAL A 215 13.59 -23.90 -9.16
C VAL A 215 13.17 -22.64 -8.42
N VAL A 216 13.26 -22.65 -7.10
CA VAL A 216 12.97 -21.46 -6.28
C VAL A 216 14.04 -20.42 -6.51
N THR A 217 13.63 -19.25 -6.92
CA THR A 217 14.47 -18.06 -7.12
C THR A 217 13.95 -16.89 -6.28
N GLU A 218 14.86 -16.00 -5.88
CA GLU A 218 14.55 -14.81 -5.09
C GLU A 218 15.09 -13.56 -5.77
N THR A 219 14.22 -12.58 -5.98
CA THR A 219 14.60 -11.24 -6.43
C THR A 219 14.57 -10.31 -5.23
N LYS A 220 15.75 -9.93 -4.75
CA LYS A 220 15.91 -9.06 -3.57
C LYS A 220 16.05 -7.62 -4.01
N LYS A 221 15.24 -6.74 -3.44
CA LYS A 221 15.26 -5.28 -3.64
C LYS A 221 15.73 -4.60 -2.36
N LYS A 222 16.98 -4.17 -2.38
CA LYS A 222 17.66 -3.52 -1.26
C LYS A 222 17.09 -2.15 -0.97
N LYS A 223 16.83 -1.82 0.29
CA LYS A 223 16.26 -0.54 0.73
C LYS A 223 17.06 0.65 0.20
N SER A 224 18.36 0.64 0.41
CA SER A 224 19.22 1.78 0.12
C SER A 224 19.40 2.09 -1.37
N THR A 225 19.24 1.09 -2.26
CA THR A 225 19.52 1.23 -3.69
C THR A 225 18.31 1.00 -4.58
N ASP A 226 17.52 -0.05 -4.30
CA ASP A 226 16.58 -0.63 -5.26
C ASP A 226 15.12 -0.25 -5.00
N TRP A 227 14.77 0.24 -3.80
CA TRP A 227 13.40 0.70 -3.56
C TRP A 227 13.09 1.89 -4.47
N ASN A 228 12.02 1.76 -5.26
CA ASN A 228 11.77 2.62 -6.41
C ASN A 228 10.68 3.68 -6.19
N ILE A 229 10.05 3.73 -5.00
CA ILE A 229 9.04 4.75 -4.67
C ILE A 229 9.55 5.62 -3.51
N ASP A 230 9.80 5.03 -2.35
CA ASP A 230 10.28 5.75 -1.18
C ASP A 230 11.26 4.89 -0.38
N LYS A 231 12.48 5.36 -0.22
CA LYS A 231 13.53 4.66 0.51
C LYS A 231 13.49 4.90 2.02
N LEU A 232 12.60 5.77 2.49
CA LEU A 232 12.54 6.22 3.88
C LEU A 232 13.90 6.71 4.38
N ASP A 233 14.58 7.51 3.56
CA ASP A 233 15.87 8.14 3.83
C ASP A 233 15.81 9.68 3.79
N GLY A 234 14.59 10.22 3.80
CA GLY A 234 14.30 11.65 3.71
C GLY A 234 14.26 12.21 2.27
N THR A 235 14.63 11.41 1.26
CA THR A 235 14.65 11.86 -0.14
C THR A 235 13.40 11.48 -0.92
N GLY A 236 12.60 10.55 -0.39
CA GLY A 236 11.37 10.06 -1.01
C GLY A 236 10.18 11.00 -0.80
N PRO A 237 9.04 10.70 -1.46
CA PRO A 237 7.83 11.52 -1.43
C PRO A 237 7.25 11.76 -0.03
N SER A 238 7.44 10.84 0.91
CA SER A 238 6.96 10.99 2.28
C SER A 238 7.78 11.96 3.13
N GLY A 239 9.02 12.23 2.75
CA GLY A 239 9.97 12.98 3.55
C GLY A 239 10.42 12.29 4.83
N ILE A 240 9.98 11.04 5.07
CA ILE A 240 10.35 10.28 6.27
C ILE A 240 11.82 9.87 6.17
N ASN A 241 12.57 10.18 7.22
CA ASN A 241 13.99 9.84 7.32
C ASN A 241 14.20 8.81 8.44
N GLY A 242 14.37 7.57 8.05
CA GLY A 242 14.64 6.45 8.94
C GLY A 242 13.51 5.44 9.03
N LEU A 243 13.88 4.18 8.98
CA LEU A 243 13.04 3.02 9.25
C LEU A 243 13.73 2.21 10.34
N ASN A 244 13.16 2.17 11.52
CA ASN A 244 13.68 1.38 12.63
C ASN A 244 12.86 0.11 12.80
N LEU A 245 13.39 -1.04 12.38
CA LEU A 245 12.73 -2.33 12.51
C LEU A 245 12.85 -2.94 13.92
N ASP A 246 13.62 -2.30 14.82
CA ASP A 246 13.71 -2.68 16.23
C ASP A 246 12.52 -2.20 17.05
N ASP A 247 11.76 -1.25 16.46
CA ASP A 247 10.48 -0.77 16.97
C ASP A 247 9.29 -1.43 16.24
N PRO A 248 8.09 -1.43 16.82
CA PRO A 248 6.91 -1.98 16.17
C PRO A 248 6.65 -1.33 14.81
N GLN A 249 6.56 -2.14 13.77
CA GLN A 249 6.23 -1.70 12.42
C GLN A 249 4.98 -2.42 11.90
N ILE A 250 4.24 -1.74 11.02
CA ILE A 250 3.14 -2.33 10.26
C ILE A 250 3.59 -2.43 8.81
N LEU A 251 3.98 -3.62 8.38
CA LEU A 251 4.20 -3.93 6.98
C LEU A 251 2.85 -4.04 6.28
N PHE A 252 2.73 -3.45 5.10
CA PHE A 252 1.63 -3.74 4.19
C PHE A 252 2.12 -4.19 2.82
N MET A 253 1.28 -4.97 2.15
CA MET A 253 1.47 -5.40 0.77
C MET A 253 0.14 -5.34 0.05
N ASP A 254 0.11 -4.70 -1.11
CA ASP A 254 -1.02 -4.73 -2.04
C ASP A 254 -0.64 -5.65 -3.20
N ILE A 255 -1.40 -6.71 -3.38
CA ILE A 255 -1.10 -7.77 -4.34
C ILE A 255 -2.16 -7.80 -5.43
N GLU A 256 -1.76 -7.40 -6.62
CA GLU A 256 -2.51 -7.59 -7.86
C GLU A 256 -1.81 -8.69 -8.66
N TRP A 257 -2.28 -9.93 -8.58
CA TRP A 257 -1.58 -11.01 -9.25
C TRP A 257 -1.93 -11.12 -10.75
N LEU A 258 -3.12 -11.54 -11.12
CA LEU A 258 -3.55 -11.79 -12.52
C LEU A 258 -2.46 -12.45 -13.42
N GLY A 259 -1.42 -12.99 -12.81
CA GLY A 259 -0.26 -13.58 -13.50
C GLY A 259 0.81 -12.58 -13.97
N ALA A 260 0.48 -11.32 -14.16
CA ALA A 260 1.38 -10.27 -14.65
C ALA A 260 1.13 -8.90 -13.97
N GLY A 261 0.35 -8.86 -12.92
CA GLY A 261 0.07 -7.65 -12.17
C GLY A 261 1.23 -7.19 -11.31
N SER A 262 1.07 -6.04 -10.66
CA SER A 262 2.09 -5.47 -9.79
C SER A 262 1.87 -5.83 -8.32
N VAL A 263 2.94 -5.76 -7.53
CA VAL A 263 2.89 -5.85 -6.07
C VAL A 263 3.56 -4.64 -5.47
N ARG A 264 2.83 -3.94 -4.59
CA ARG A 264 3.33 -2.77 -3.87
C ARG A 264 3.56 -3.13 -2.42
N MET A 265 4.69 -2.71 -1.88
CA MET A 265 5.08 -2.97 -0.50
C MET A 265 5.49 -1.69 0.21
N GLY A 266 5.23 -1.61 1.50
CA GLY A 266 5.58 -0.46 2.31
C GLY A 266 5.17 -0.60 3.77
N PHE A 267 5.06 0.54 4.45
CA PHE A 267 4.76 0.59 5.87
C PHE A 267 3.62 1.55 6.17
N VAL A 268 2.84 1.25 7.20
CA VAL A 268 1.87 2.21 7.74
C VAL A 268 2.56 3.02 8.83
N ILE A 269 2.79 4.30 8.56
CA ILE A 269 3.47 5.23 9.46
C ILE A 269 2.55 6.42 9.71
N ASN A 270 2.32 6.78 10.96
CA ASN A 270 1.42 7.86 11.35
C ASN A 270 0.00 7.74 10.74
N GLY A 271 -0.49 6.51 10.59
CA GLY A 271 -1.80 6.24 10.02
C GLY A 271 -1.88 6.36 8.48
N GLN A 272 -0.75 6.54 7.80
CA GLN A 272 -0.69 6.65 6.35
C GLN A 272 0.05 5.47 5.73
N PHE A 273 -0.44 5.00 4.58
CA PHE A 273 0.24 3.99 3.78
C PHE A 273 1.38 4.62 2.99
N ILE A 274 2.61 4.31 3.39
CA ILE A 274 3.82 4.78 2.71
C ILE A 274 4.33 3.67 1.80
N TYR A 275 4.07 3.81 0.50
CA TYR A 275 4.58 2.89 -0.52
C TYR A 275 6.08 3.07 -0.69
N CYS A 276 6.83 1.99 -0.53
CA CYS A 276 8.29 2.05 -0.61
C CYS A 276 8.83 1.43 -1.89
N HIS A 277 8.24 0.33 -2.34
CA HIS A 277 8.67 -0.36 -3.55
C HIS A 277 7.49 -0.98 -4.30
N ARG A 278 7.62 -1.06 -5.64
CA ARG A 278 6.71 -1.77 -6.51
C ARG A 278 7.47 -2.74 -7.41
N PHE A 279 7.04 -3.98 -7.39
CA PHE A 279 7.43 -4.98 -8.37
C PHE A 279 6.43 -4.91 -9.53
N ASP A 280 6.93 -4.76 -10.76
CA ASP A 280 6.14 -4.69 -11.99
C ASP A 280 6.44 -5.92 -12.86
N HIS A 281 5.42 -6.53 -13.47
CA HIS A 281 5.57 -7.75 -14.27
C HIS A 281 4.92 -7.64 -15.65
N ALA A 282 3.99 -6.69 -15.83
CA ALA A 282 3.35 -6.48 -17.12
C ALA A 282 4.28 -5.74 -18.10
N ASN A 283 4.24 -6.13 -19.35
CA ASN A 283 5.02 -5.52 -20.44
C ASN A 283 6.54 -5.54 -20.21
N ILE A 284 7.02 -6.55 -19.50
CA ILE A 284 8.45 -6.77 -19.25
C ILE A 284 8.88 -8.00 -20.05
N ASP A 285 10.00 -7.90 -20.76
CA ASP A 285 10.58 -9.04 -21.45
C ASP A 285 11.29 -9.95 -20.45
N SER A 286 10.59 -10.97 -20.01
CA SER A 286 11.07 -11.95 -19.04
C SER A 286 10.89 -13.37 -19.56
N ALA A 287 11.68 -14.30 -19.08
CA ALA A 287 11.53 -15.71 -19.29
C ALA A 287 11.37 -16.43 -17.93
N PRO A 288 10.47 -17.42 -17.82
CA PRO A 288 9.56 -17.93 -18.87
C PRO A 288 8.42 -16.94 -19.16
N LYS A 289 7.86 -17.03 -20.39
CA LYS A 289 6.67 -16.24 -20.76
C LYS A 289 5.44 -16.84 -20.09
N GLY A 290 4.93 -16.19 -19.07
CA GLY A 290 3.79 -16.68 -18.28
C GLY A 290 3.61 -15.88 -16.99
N ALA A 291 2.92 -16.46 -16.04
CA ALA A 291 2.75 -15.85 -14.74
C ALA A 291 4.09 -15.73 -14.00
N TYR A 292 4.32 -14.60 -13.34
CA TYR A 292 5.57 -14.36 -12.60
C TYR A 292 5.68 -15.22 -11.32
N MET A 293 4.56 -15.76 -10.85
CA MET A 293 4.46 -16.62 -9.67
C MET A 293 3.43 -17.71 -9.95
N GLN A 294 3.68 -18.94 -9.52
CA GLN A 294 2.80 -20.09 -9.81
C GLN A 294 1.41 -19.95 -9.19
N THR A 295 1.30 -19.35 -8.03
CA THR A 295 0.05 -19.15 -7.32
C THR A 295 0.12 -17.88 -6.48
N ALA A 296 -1.00 -17.18 -6.36
CA ALA A 296 -1.20 -16.12 -5.38
C ALA A 296 -2.01 -16.59 -4.16
N CYS A 297 -2.36 -17.87 -4.09
CA CYS A 297 -2.97 -18.48 -2.91
C CYS A 297 -1.86 -18.91 -1.95
N LEU A 298 -1.52 -18.08 -0.99
CA LEU A 298 -0.36 -18.24 -0.12
C LEU A 298 -0.76 -18.14 1.36
N PRO A 299 0.08 -18.66 2.26
CA PRO A 299 -0.04 -18.41 3.69
C PRO A 299 0.61 -17.09 4.11
N LEU A 300 0.27 -16.61 5.29
CA LEU A 300 1.10 -15.67 6.05
C LEU A 300 2.24 -16.45 6.70
N ARG A 301 3.45 -15.91 6.60
CA ARG A 301 4.64 -16.55 7.17
C ARG A 301 5.59 -15.53 7.78
N SER A 302 6.23 -15.93 8.87
CA SER A 302 7.29 -15.18 9.56
C SER A 302 8.36 -16.13 10.04
N GLU A 303 9.62 -15.70 9.98
CA GLU A 303 10.78 -16.53 10.26
C GLU A 303 11.90 -15.73 10.98
N ILE A 304 12.62 -16.41 11.86
CA ILE A 304 13.91 -15.99 12.36
C ILE A 304 14.88 -17.17 12.25
N GLU A 305 16.07 -16.94 11.75
CA GLU A 305 17.03 -18.01 11.46
C GLU A 305 18.47 -17.51 11.58
N ASN A 306 19.34 -18.36 12.14
CA ASN A 306 20.78 -18.17 12.11
C ASN A 306 21.38 -18.95 10.93
N THR A 307 21.90 -18.23 9.95
CA THR A 307 22.60 -18.81 8.78
C THR A 307 24.06 -19.16 9.08
N GLY A 308 24.53 -18.85 10.27
CA GLY A 308 25.82 -19.13 10.88
C GLY A 308 25.73 -18.82 12.37
N THR A 309 26.81 -18.92 13.09
CA THR A 309 26.87 -18.54 14.53
C THR A 309 26.69 -17.04 14.67
N THR A 310 25.79 -16.61 15.55
CA THR A 310 25.55 -15.20 15.88
C THR A 310 26.25 -14.79 17.18
N SER A 311 26.41 -13.48 17.40
CA SER A 311 27.07 -12.93 18.59
C SER A 311 26.20 -12.98 19.85
N ALA A 312 24.88 -12.94 19.68
CA ALA A 312 23.90 -12.96 20.76
C ALA A 312 22.62 -13.67 20.33
N SER A 313 21.83 -14.14 21.29
CA SER A 313 20.48 -14.63 21.07
C SER A 313 19.60 -13.52 20.50
N SER A 314 18.65 -13.88 19.66
CA SER A 314 17.79 -12.93 18.95
C SER A 314 16.32 -13.28 19.12
N THR A 315 15.47 -12.25 19.16
CA THR A 315 14.03 -12.41 19.29
C THR A 315 13.29 -11.59 18.24
N PHE A 316 12.44 -12.26 17.48
CA PHE A 316 11.46 -11.66 16.57
C PHE A 316 10.08 -11.71 17.24
N LYS A 317 9.28 -10.65 17.09
CA LYS A 317 7.93 -10.58 17.65
C LYS A 317 6.89 -10.47 16.54
N ARG A 318 5.94 -11.39 16.50
CA ARG A 318 4.74 -11.31 15.66
C ARG A 318 3.56 -10.85 16.51
N ILE A 319 2.91 -9.73 16.14
CA ILE A 319 1.85 -9.12 16.93
C ILE A 319 0.48 -9.40 16.30
N CYS A 320 0.17 -8.75 15.17
CA CYS A 320 -1.09 -8.88 14.47
C CYS A 320 -0.88 -9.19 12.98
N SER A 321 -1.90 -9.75 12.35
CA SER A 321 -1.90 -9.97 10.90
C SER A 321 -3.32 -9.91 10.36
N THR A 322 -3.52 -9.33 9.20
CA THR A 322 -4.81 -9.35 8.50
C THR A 322 -4.62 -9.49 7.00
N ILE A 323 -5.59 -10.09 6.34
CA ILE A 323 -5.70 -10.16 4.88
C ILE A 323 -7.09 -9.71 4.49
N ILE A 324 -7.15 -8.76 3.59
CA ILE A 324 -8.37 -8.15 3.08
C ILE A 324 -8.41 -8.33 1.57
N SER A 325 -9.50 -8.85 1.04
CA SER A 325 -9.82 -8.78 -0.38
C SER A 325 -10.52 -7.46 -0.66
N GLU A 326 -9.88 -6.54 -1.36
CA GLU A 326 -10.40 -5.18 -1.56
C GLU A 326 -11.57 -5.13 -2.55
N GLY A 327 -11.68 -6.09 -3.45
CA GLY A 327 -12.80 -6.22 -4.38
C GLY A 327 -13.98 -7.06 -3.84
N GLY A 328 -14.06 -7.31 -2.53
CA GLY A 328 -15.00 -8.27 -1.95
C GLY A 328 -14.55 -9.72 -2.16
N TYR A 329 -15.40 -10.67 -1.82
CA TYR A 329 -15.11 -12.10 -1.95
C TYR A 329 -16.35 -12.87 -2.37
N GLU A 330 -16.23 -13.73 -3.38
CA GLU A 330 -17.31 -14.54 -3.89
C GLU A 330 -16.95 -16.02 -3.85
N LEU A 331 -17.89 -16.84 -3.38
CA LEU A 331 -17.70 -18.28 -3.29
C LEU A 331 -17.98 -18.95 -4.64
N ASN A 332 -17.12 -18.71 -5.64
CA ASN A 332 -17.28 -19.21 -7.01
C ASN A 332 -16.60 -20.56 -7.25
N GLY A 333 -16.57 -21.43 -6.24
CA GLY A 333 -16.01 -22.77 -6.37
C GLY A 333 -16.89 -23.71 -7.19
N ARG A 334 -16.33 -24.84 -7.63
CA ARG A 334 -17.12 -25.93 -8.24
C ARG A 334 -17.91 -26.63 -7.15
N PRO A 335 -19.24 -26.63 -7.19
CA PRO A 335 -20.04 -27.36 -6.21
C PRO A 335 -19.83 -28.86 -6.37
N LYS A 336 -19.69 -29.55 -5.26
CA LYS A 336 -19.67 -31.02 -5.17
C LYS A 336 -20.70 -31.43 -4.13
N THR A 337 -21.50 -32.42 -4.45
CA THR A 337 -22.45 -33.03 -3.52
C THR A 337 -21.98 -34.45 -3.26
N ILE A 338 -21.96 -34.83 -1.99
CA ILE A 338 -21.69 -36.19 -1.53
C ILE A 338 -22.89 -36.57 -0.67
N ALA A 339 -23.49 -37.68 -0.98
CA ALA A 339 -24.58 -38.25 -0.17
C ALA A 339 -24.22 -39.67 0.22
N ILE A 340 -24.60 -40.08 1.44
CA ILE A 340 -24.60 -41.46 1.84
C ILE A 340 -25.94 -42.04 1.38
N ASN A 341 -25.88 -43.12 0.61
CA ASN A 341 -27.08 -43.78 0.13
C ASN A 341 -27.80 -44.47 1.32
N PRO A 342 -29.05 -44.12 1.62
CA PRO A 342 -29.77 -44.71 2.74
C PRO A 342 -30.23 -46.16 2.44
N VAL A 343 -30.05 -46.67 1.23
CA VAL A 343 -30.52 -48.01 0.81
C VAL A 343 -29.34 -48.83 0.31
N GLY A 344 -29.05 -49.93 0.98
CA GLY A 344 -28.04 -50.92 0.57
C GLY A 344 -26.88 -51.10 1.55
N ALA A 345 -25.79 -51.72 1.11
CA ALA A 345 -24.64 -52.10 1.95
C ALA A 345 -23.84 -50.93 2.58
N ASN A 346 -24.21 -49.72 2.28
CA ASN A 346 -23.55 -48.49 2.79
C ASN A 346 -24.46 -47.68 3.75
N THR A 347 -25.51 -48.30 4.31
CA THR A 347 -26.27 -47.69 5.38
C THR A 347 -25.42 -47.60 6.64
N PHE A 348 -25.46 -46.44 7.26
CA PHE A 348 -24.71 -46.17 8.48
C PHE A 348 -25.66 -46.19 9.67
N GLU A 349 -25.47 -47.14 10.59
CA GLU A 349 -26.26 -47.23 11.79
C GLU A 349 -25.47 -46.79 13.02
N CYS A 350 -26.00 -45.83 13.76
CA CYS A 350 -25.51 -45.45 15.07
C CYS A 350 -26.09 -46.38 16.13
N THR A 351 -25.43 -47.49 16.42
CA THR A 351 -25.95 -48.56 17.27
C THR A 351 -25.73 -48.34 18.76
N THR A 352 -24.86 -47.44 19.16
CA THR A 352 -24.51 -47.26 20.58
C THR A 352 -24.62 -45.81 20.98
N GLN A 353 -25.44 -45.52 21.98
CA GLN A 353 -25.60 -44.19 22.53
C GLN A 353 -24.29 -43.70 23.19
N GLY A 354 -23.92 -42.43 22.95
CA GLY A 354 -22.73 -41.79 23.54
C GLY A 354 -21.41 -42.06 22.79
N ILE A 355 -21.45 -42.79 21.68
CA ILE A 355 -20.29 -42.98 20.80
C ILE A 355 -20.40 -42.07 19.57
N TYR A 356 -19.30 -41.40 19.23
CA TYR A 356 -19.19 -40.60 17.99
C TYR A 356 -18.82 -41.49 16.81
N TYR A 357 -19.66 -41.48 15.78
CA TYR A 357 -19.44 -42.24 14.55
C TYR A 357 -19.03 -41.30 13.42
N PRO A 358 -17.90 -41.53 12.72
CA PRO A 358 -17.51 -40.73 11.57
C PRO A 358 -18.41 -41.04 10.36
N VAL A 359 -19.29 -40.11 10.02
CA VAL A 359 -20.26 -40.30 8.92
C VAL A 359 -19.66 -39.88 7.59
N LEU A 360 -18.88 -38.84 7.57
CA LEU A 360 -18.25 -38.28 6.35
C LEU A 360 -16.88 -37.67 6.68
N SER A 361 -15.93 -37.91 5.81
CA SER A 361 -14.62 -37.24 5.88
C SER A 361 -14.36 -36.40 4.61
N ILE A 362 -13.92 -35.16 4.78
CA ILE A 362 -13.50 -34.31 3.68
C ILE A 362 -12.01 -34.02 3.86
N ARG A 363 -11.23 -34.25 2.83
CA ARG A 363 -9.81 -33.89 2.79
C ARG A 363 -9.44 -33.28 1.43
N LEU A 364 -8.45 -32.40 1.44
CA LEU A 364 -7.86 -31.92 0.20
C LEU A 364 -7.09 -33.07 -0.47
N ASN A 365 -7.13 -33.12 -1.80
CA ASN A 365 -6.28 -34.02 -2.58
C ASN A 365 -4.83 -33.57 -2.40
N PRO A 366 -3.88 -34.51 -2.13
CA PRO A 366 -2.46 -34.16 -2.03
C PRO A 366 -1.87 -33.42 -3.25
N ALA A 367 -2.49 -33.56 -4.43
CA ALA A 367 -2.09 -32.82 -5.64
C ALA A 367 -2.56 -31.35 -5.63
N TYR A 368 -3.46 -30.95 -4.71
CA TYR A 368 -4.08 -29.62 -4.66
C TYR A 368 -4.14 -29.11 -3.23
N LEU A 369 -3.00 -29.08 -2.55
CA LEU A 369 -2.89 -28.64 -1.16
C LEU A 369 -3.15 -27.15 -0.95
N ASP A 370 -3.07 -26.35 -2.02
CA ASP A 370 -3.44 -24.94 -2.07
C ASP A 370 -4.94 -24.70 -2.31
N GLY A 371 -5.70 -25.79 -2.50
CA GLY A 371 -7.15 -25.73 -2.63
C GLY A 371 -7.85 -25.39 -1.31
N ILE A 372 -9.04 -24.82 -1.40
CA ILE A 372 -9.91 -24.53 -0.25
C ILE A 372 -11.22 -25.27 -0.42
N ALA A 373 -11.58 -26.10 0.56
CA ALA A 373 -12.89 -26.74 0.65
C ALA A 373 -13.80 -25.94 1.61
N ILE A 374 -14.92 -25.48 1.10
CA ILE A 374 -15.90 -24.71 1.87
C ILE A 374 -17.19 -25.52 1.96
N PRO A 375 -17.51 -26.13 3.12
CA PRO A 375 -18.82 -26.75 3.35
C PRO A 375 -19.91 -25.68 3.27
N LYS A 376 -20.87 -25.85 2.37
CA LYS A 376 -22.00 -24.92 2.24
C LYS A 376 -23.25 -25.40 3.00
N GLN A 377 -23.46 -26.71 3.02
CA GLN A 377 -24.66 -27.29 3.61
C GLN A 377 -24.38 -28.71 4.05
N ILE A 378 -24.92 -29.08 5.17
CA ILE A 378 -24.97 -30.46 5.67
C ILE A 378 -26.42 -30.75 5.96
N ASP A 379 -27.01 -31.70 5.23
CA ASP A 379 -28.37 -32.18 5.45
C ASP A 379 -28.30 -33.53 6.14
N VAL A 380 -28.95 -33.62 7.26
CA VAL A 380 -29.12 -34.87 8.00
C VAL A 380 -30.60 -35.26 7.94
N MET A 381 -30.89 -36.32 7.25
CA MET A 381 -32.24 -36.91 7.23
C MET A 381 -32.28 -38.06 8.24
N PRO A 382 -33.25 -38.04 9.20
CA PRO A 382 -33.42 -39.09 10.19
C PRO A 382 -33.92 -40.38 9.57
#